data_b86f6614a8efaf161efc135f68abe11f
#
_entry.id   b86f6614a8efaf161efc135f68abe11f
#
_cell.length_a   1.000
_cell.length_b   1.000
_cell.length_c   1.000
_cell.angle_alpha   90.00
_cell.angle_beta   90.00
_cell.angle_gamma   90.00
#
_symmetry.space_group_name_H-M   'P 1'
#
loop_
_entity.id
_entity.type
_entity.pdbx_description
1 polymer ?
#
loop_
_entity_poly.entity_id
_entity_poly.type
_entity_poly.pdbx_seq_one_letter_code
_entity_poly.pdbx_strand_id
1 'polypeptide(L)'
;MPKTALDYLIIGPAYPFRGGIAETQHQLALALQNKGKRVELVTFTKLYPKIIFPVKTQLSQESAPDGLIIKSLLHAYNPLKWSQVLNYIKSKSPRVVVFRYYTPFLALAYAGIAKKLPDGIKKIALVDNWIPHEKRRFDKKLNALLAKQMDAFTSLSPFVAKQIEKNFTGPVWAGFHPINRNLCTKIPQQKAKSILSCDADVAYILFFGLIRKYKGLELLIQAFDSP
;
A
#
# COMPACT_ATOMS: atom_id res chain seq x y z
N MET A 1 24.52 24.40 8.03
CA MET A 1 24.73 22.96 7.94
C MET A 1 24.07 22.47 6.64
N PRO A 2 24.73 21.72 5.76
CA PRO A 2 24.07 21.18 4.59
C PRO A 2 22.86 20.36 5.05
N LYS A 3 21.68 20.67 4.51
CA LYS A 3 20.48 19.85 4.73
C LYS A 3 20.81 18.44 4.27
N THR A 4 21.01 17.52 5.22
CA THR A 4 21.28 16.13 4.88
C THR A 4 20.10 15.59 4.08
N ALA A 5 20.32 15.35 2.77
CA ALA A 5 19.26 14.91 1.85
C ALA A 5 18.59 13.60 2.32
N LEU A 6 17.31 13.48 2.11
CA LEU A 6 16.54 12.28 2.47
C LEU A 6 16.92 11.13 1.53
N ASP A 7 17.07 9.90 2.04
CA ASP A 7 17.36 8.76 1.17
C ASP A 7 16.09 8.31 0.44
N TYR A 8 14.98 8.18 1.17
CA TYR A 8 13.70 7.73 0.64
C TYR A 8 12.55 8.61 1.11
N LEU A 9 11.67 8.97 0.21
CA LEU A 9 10.34 9.47 0.51
C LEU A 9 9.31 8.47 -0.04
N ILE A 10 8.50 7.87 0.83
CA ILE A 10 7.51 6.88 0.41
C ILE A 10 6.13 7.54 0.40
N ILE A 11 5.42 7.48 -0.73
CA ILE A 11 4.09 8.06 -0.92
C ILE A 11 3.07 6.93 -1.00
N GLY A 12 2.11 6.89 -0.08
CA GLY A 12 1.08 5.87 -0.05
C GLY A 12 0.28 5.88 1.26
N PRO A 13 -0.57 4.86 1.49
CA PRO A 13 -1.31 4.74 2.73
C PRO A 13 -0.36 4.57 3.92
N ALA A 14 -0.49 5.44 4.90
CA ALA A 14 0.19 5.38 6.18
C ALA A 14 -0.73 6.02 7.23
N TYR A 15 -0.36 5.99 8.51
CA TYR A 15 -1.15 6.64 9.55
C TYR A 15 -1.61 8.06 9.11
N PRO A 16 -2.86 8.43 9.34
CA PRO A 16 -3.89 7.74 10.14
C PRO A 16 -4.69 6.64 9.41
N PHE A 17 -4.36 6.29 8.16
CA PHE A 17 -5.03 5.19 7.47
C PHE A 17 -4.62 3.86 8.08
N ARG A 18 -5.61 2.94 8.20
CA ARG A 18 -5.43 1.56 8.68
C ARG A 18 -5.47 0.55 7.54
N GLY A 19 -4.98 -0.65 7.79
CA GLY A 19 -5.04 -1.80 6.89
C GLY A 19 -3.68 -2.29 6.47
N GLY A 20 -3.62 -3.48 5.86
CA GLY A 20 -2.38 -4.19 5.60
C GLY A 20 -1.36 -3.41 4.75
N ILE A 21 -1.82 -2.57 3.81
CA ILE A 21 -0.93 -1.74 2.99
C ILE A 21 -0.26 -0.65 3.84
N ALA A 22 -1.02 0.02 4.72
CA ALA A 22 -0.46 1.03 5.62
C ALA A 22 0.55 0.40 6.58
N GLU A 23 0.19 -0.72 7.18
CA GLU A 23 1.05 -1.44 8.12
C GLU A 23 2.35 -1.91 7.45
N THR A 24 2.28 -2.55 6.29
CA THR A 24 3.48 -2.99 5.57
C THR A 24 4.33 -1.82 5.09
N GLN A 25 3.74 -0.66 4.84
CA GLN A 25 4.49 0.56 4.51
C GLN A 25 5.24 1.12 5.74
N HIS A 26 4.62 1.11 6.92
CA HIS A 26 5.30 1.47 8.17
C HIS A 26 6.49 0.54 8.43
N GLN A 27 6.28 -0.78 8.30
CA GLN A 27 7.34 -1.78 8.49
C GLN A 27 8.49 -1.59 7.49
N LEU A 28 8.20 -1.27 6.23
CA LEU A 28 9.23 -0.96 5.24
C LEU A 28 10.04 0.27 5.64
N ALA A 29 9.37 1.34 6.08
CA ALA A 29 10.05 2.56 6.50
C ALA A 29 10.95 2.31 7.72
N LEU A 30 10.47 1.61 8.74
CA LEU A 30 11.25 1.23 9.91
C LEU A 30 12.44 0.33 9.55
N ALA A 31 12.23 -0.66 8.65
CA ALA A 31 13.30 -1.54 8.19
C ALA A 31 14.41 -0.77 7.45
N LEU A 32 14.05 0.23 6.67
CA LEU A 32 15.02 1.10 6.00
C LEU A 32 15.75 1.99 7.03
N GLN A 33 15.06 2.54 8.02
CA GLN A 33 15.68 3.32 9.10
C GLN A 33 16.66 2.46 9.91
N ASN A 34 16.30 1.22 10.24
CA ASN A 34 17.18 0.27 10.92
C ASN A 34 18.45 -0.07 10.10
N LYS A 35 18.41 0.17 8.78
CA LYS A 35 19.59 0.08 7.90
C LYS A 35 20.31 1.44 7.73
N GLY A 36 20.07 2.38 8.62
CA GLY A 36 20.70 3.70 8.60
C GLY A 36 20.21 4.64 7.50
N LYS A 37 19.07 4.36 6.84
CA LYS A 37 18.50 5.22 5.82
C LYS A 37 17.57 6.25 6.42
N ARG A 38 17.60 7.47 5.90
CA ARG A 38 16.66 8.54 6.28
C ARG A 38 15.41 8.41 5.43
N VAL A 39 14.29 8.15 6.09
CA VAL A 39 13.01 7.84 5.45
C VAL A 39 11.91 8.71 6.04
N GLU A 40 11.10 9.30 5.18
CA GLU A 40 9.86 9.97 5.56
C GLU A 40 8.70 9.43 4.72
N LEU A 41 7.48 9.54 5.25
CA LEU A 41 6.27 9.10 4.60
C LEU A 41 5.37 10.28 4.24
N VAL A 42 4.78 10.23 3.06
CA VAL A 42 3.67 11.11 2.67
C VAL A 42 2.43 10.25 2.49
N THR A 43 1.39 10.57 3.26
CA THR A 43 0.09 9.90 3.17
C THR A 43 -0.99 10.84 2.67
N PHE A 44 -2.20 10.33 2.60
CA PHE A 44 -3.34 11.03 2.02
C PHE A 44 -4.04 11.94 3.04
N THR A 45 -4.47 13.11 2.57
CA THR A 45 -5.52 13.90 3.24
C THR A 45 -6.90 13.36 2.89
N LYS A 46 -7.06 12.89 1.63
CA LYS A 46 -8.24 12.16 1.15
C LYS A 46 -7.83 11.11 0.14
N LEU A 47 -8.16 9.85 0.43
CA LEU A 47 -7.80 8.71 -0.42
C LEU A 47 -8.92 8.38 -1.41
N TYR A 48 -10.13 8.13 -0.92
CA TYR A 48 -11.28 7.80 -1.76
C TYR A 48 -12.45 8.77 -1.56
N PRO A 49 -13.22 9.06 -2.60
CA PRO A 49 -14.54 9.67 -2.45
C PRO A 49 -15.46 8.77 -1.62
N LYS A 50 -16.34 9.38 -0.80
CA LYS A 50 -17.28 8.63 0.05
C LYS A 50 -18.16 7.63 -0.72
N ILE A 51 -18.49 7.95 -1.98
CA ILE A 51 -19.30 7.10 -2.87
C ILE A 51 -18.58 5.80 -3.23
N ILE A 52 -17.25 5.81 -3.36
CA ILE A 52 -16.47 4.63 -3.76
C ILE A 52 -16.13 3.74 -2.57
N PHE A 53 -16.07 4.32 -1.38
CA PHE A 53 -15.71 3.60 -0.17
C PHE A 53 -16.69 3.88 0.96
N PRO A 54 -17.76 3.08 1.08
CA PRO A 54 -18.86 3.32 2.02
C PRO A 54 -18.53 2.94 3.48
N VAL A 55 -17.33 2.44 3.77
CA VAL A 55 -16.93 2.08 5.14
C VAL A 55 -16.84 3.33 6.01
N LYS A 56 -17.46 3.29 7.20
CA LYS A 56 -17.61 4.43 8.11
C LYS A 56 -16.27 5.08 8.50
N THR A 57 -15.18 4.31 8.57
CA THR A 57 -13.85 4.86 8.83
C THR A 57 -12.74 4.04 8.16
N GLN A 58 -11.82 4.76 7.50
CA GLN A 58 -10.57 4.20 6.97
C GLN A 58 -9.41 4.51 7.94
N LEU A 59 -9.69 5.19 9.04
CA LEU A 59 -8.70 5.71 9.96
C LEU A 59 -8.49 4.75 11.13
N SER A 60 -7.26 4.67 11.62
CA SER A 60 -6.90 3.97 12.84
C SER A 60 -7.38 4.74 14.06
N GLN A 61 -7.72 4.02 15.11
CA GLN A 61 -7.93 4.56 16.46
C GLN A 61 -6.65 4.51 17.30
N GLU A 62 -5.62 3.86 16.81
CA GLU A 62 -4.33 3.74 17.47
C GLU A 62 -3.50 5.00 17.27
N SER A 63 -2.44 5.16 18.05
CA SER A 63 -1.44 6.22 17.89
C SER A 63 -0.60 6.03 16.62
N ALA A 64 0.06 7.10 16.18
CA ALA A 64 1.03 7.00 15.10
C ALA A 64 2.19 6.07 15.50
N PRO A 65 2.73 5.29 14.57
CA PRO A 65 3.92 4.47 14.85
C PRO A 65 5.10 5.34 15.27
N ASP A 66 5.76 4.94 16.35
CA ASP A 66 6.93 5.64 16.86
C ASP A 66 8.08 5.64 15.85
N GLY A 67 8.86 6.71 15.88
CA GLY A 67 10.05 6.87 15.04
C GLY A 67 9.79 7.18 13.56
N LEU A 68 8.53 7.25 13.11
CA LEU A 68 8.19 7.59 11.73
C LEU A 68 7.74 9.04 11.58
N ILE A 69 8.32 9.73 10.60
CA ILE A 69 7.83 11.06 10.17
C ILE A 69 6.81 10.84 9.06
N ILE A 70 5.54 11.10 9.35
CA ILE A 70 4.42 10.92 8.43
C ILE A 70 3.72 12.26 8.20
N LYS A 71 3.57 12.66 6.93
CA LYS A 71 2.91 13.91 6.53
C LYS A 71 1.67 13.62 5.69
N SER A 72 0.50 14.03 6.14
CA SER A 72 -0.76 13.93 5.39
C SER A 72 -0.88 15.10 4.41
N LEU A 73 -0.46 14.90 3.17
CA LEU A 73 -0.39 15.97 2.15
C LEU A 73 -1.13 15.63 0.86
N LEU A 74 -1.25 14.34 0.49
CA LEU A 74 -1.76 13.95 -0.80
C LEU A 74 -3.29 13.88 -0.82
N HIS A 75 -3.90 14.65 -1.71
CA HIS A 75 -5.29 14.47 -2.08
C HIS A 75 -5.37 13.65 -3.37
N ALA A 76 -5.86 12.39 -3.31
CA ALA A 76 -5.72 11.41 -4.38
C ALA A 76 -6.36 11.84 -5.72
N TYR A 77 -7.42 12.64 -5.69
CA TYR A 77 -8.21 13.02 -6.88
C TYR A 77 -8.42 14.53 -7.07
N ASN A 78 -7.61 15.38 -6.38
CA ASN A 78 -7.63 16.82 -6.60
C ASN A 78 -6.26 17.33 -7.06
N PRO A 79 -6.05 17.54 -8.37
CA PRO A 79 -4.76 17.97 -8.92
C PRO A 79 -4.25 19.30 -8.38
N LEU A 80 -5.14 20.22 -8.00
CA LEU A 80 -4.76 21.54 -7.46
C LEU A 80 -4.00 21.42 -6.13
N LYS A 81 -4.21 20.32 -5.39
CA LYS A 81 -3.53 20.07 -4.10
C LYS A 81 -2.22 19.30 -4.23
N TRP A 82 -1.86 18.82 -5.43
CA TRP A 82 -0.60 18.06 -5.59
C TRP A 82 0.64 18.94 -5.46
N SER A 83 0.51 20.24 -5.65
CA SER A 83 1.59 21.21 -5.40
C SER A 83 2.15 21.11 -3.97
N GLN A 84 1.32 20.82 -2.96
CA GLN A 84 1.75 20.65 -1.57
C GLN A 84 2.75 19.49 -1.45
N VAL A 85 2.45 18.36 -2.09
CA VAL A 85 3.35 17.19 -2.12
C VAL A 85 4.64 17.52 -2.87
N LEU A 86 4.53 18.19 -4.03
CA LEU A 86 5.70 18.58 -4.83
C LEU A 86 6.63 19.52 -4.06
N ASN A 87 6.07 20.52 -3.37
CA ASN A 87 6.86 21.46 -2.56
C ASN A 87 7.56 20.73 -1.41
N TYR A 88 6.86 19.77 -0.78
CA TYR A 88 7.45 18.96 0.27
C TYR A 88 8.60 18.09 -0.26
N ILE A 89 8.42 17.40 -1.39
CA ILE A 89 9.47 16.61 -2.03
C ILE A 89 10.69 17.50 -2.34
N LYS A 90 10.47 18.67 -2.96
CA LYS A 90 11.55 19.62 -3.28
C LYS A 90 12.28 20.10 -2.03
N SER A 91 11.59 20.40 -0.93
CA SER A 91 12.20 20.84 0.33
C SER A 91 13.06 19.79 1.01
N LYS A 92 12.73 18.49 0.79
CA LYS A 92 13.45 17.35 1.36
C LYS A 92 14.54 16.81 0.46
N SER A 93 14.45 17.07 -0.85
CA SER A 93 15.40 16.61 -1.87
C SER A 93 15.77 15.12 -1.71
N PRO A 94 14.77 14.19 -1.73
CA PRO A 94 15.03 12.77 -1.55
C PRO A 94 15.81 12.22 -2.74
N ARG A 95 16.67 11.22 -2.49
CA ARG A 95 17.33 10.48 -3.58
C ARG A 95 16.35 9.62 -4.36
N VAL A 96 15.38 9.05 -3.65
CA VAL A 96 14.35 8.14 -4.22
C VAL A 96 12.99 8.54 -3.70
N VAL A 97 12.02 8.64 -4.60
CA VAL A 97 10.59 8.68 -4.28
C VAL A 97 9.97 7.34 -4.63
N VAL A 98 9.38 6.69 -3.63
CA VAL A 98 8.67 5.41 -3.79
C VAL A 98 7.16 5.66 -3.78
N PHE A 99 6.47 5.25 -4.84
CA PHE A 99 5.03 5.33 -4.94
C PHE A 99 4.41 3.96 -4.62
N ARG A 100 3.68 3.83 -3.51
CA ARG A 100 2.98 2.60 -3.16
C ARG A 100 1.72 2.44 -4.00
N TYR A 101 1.75 1.54 -4.97
CA TYR A 101 0.71 1.38 -5.98
C TYR A 101 -0.04 0.06 -5.84
N TYR A 102 -1.35 0.12 -5.64
CA TYR A 102 -2.21 -1.05 -5.44
C TYR A 102 -3.56 -0.94 -6.15
N THR A 103 -3.81 0.17 -6.84
CA THR A 103 -5.04 0.41 -7.60
C THR A 103 -4.81 1.44 -8.71
N PRO A 104 -5.34 1.21 -9.93
CA PRO A 104 -5.26 2.17 -11.04
C PRO A 104 -5.84 3.56 -10.72
N PHE A 105 -6.73 3.66 -9.74
CA PHE A 105 -7.28 4.93 -9.26
C PHE A 105 -6.18 5.94 -8.86
N LEU A 106 -5.05 5.48 -8.35
CA LEU A 106 -3.94 6.34 -7.93
C LEU A 106 -3.03 6.78 -9.07
N ALA A 107 -3.16 6.19 -10.25
CA ALA A 107 -2.25 6.42 -11.38
C ALA A 107 -2.17 7.89 -11.79
N LEU A 108 -3.32 8.58 -11.85
CA LEU A 108 -3.35 10.01 -12.24
C LEU A 108 -2.57 10.88 -11.26
N ALA A 109 -2.78 10.67 -9.96
CA ALA A 109 -2.08 11.45 -8.93
C ALA A 109 -0.58 11.17 -8.96
N TYR A 110 -0.20 9.91 -8.99
CA TYR A 110 1.21 9.51 -8.96
C TYR A 110 1.95 9.91 -10.23
N ALA A 111 1.36 9.69 -11.41
CA ALA A 111 1.95 10.11 -12.67
C ALA A 111 2.05 11.66 -12.76
N GLY A 112 1.02 12.38 -12.30
CA GLY A 112 1.03 13.84 -12.30
C GLY A 112 2.08 14.45 -11.37
N ILE A 113 2.32 13.83 -10.21
CA ILE A 113 3.39 14.22 -9.29
C ILE A 113 4.74 13.83 -9.88
N ALA A 114 4.91 12.57 -10.29
CA ALA A 114 6.18 12.04 -10.80
C ALA A 114 6.71 12.82 -12.01
N LYS A 115 5.83 13.22 -12.93
CA LYS A 115 6.17 14.06 -14.11
C LYS A 115 6.80 15.41 -13.73
N LYS A 116 6.47 15.95 -12.55
CA LYS A 116 6.91 17.28 -12.09
C LYS A 116 8.07 17.21 -11.09
N LEU A 117 8.59 16.02 -10.80
CA LEU A 117 9.76 15.88 -9.95
C LEU A 117 11.02 16.36 -10.67
N PRO A 118 11.97 16.97 -9.94
CA PRO A 118 13.26 17.33 -10.50
C PRO A 118 14.01 16.13 -11.07
N ASP A 119 14.82 16.38 -12.09
CA ASP A 119 15.76 15.39 -12.59
C ASP A 119 16.75 14.98 -11.48
N GLY A 120 17.18 13.71 -11.51
CA GLY A 120 18.06 13.16 -10.48
C GLY A 120 17.32 12.49 -9.31
N ILE A 121 16.02 12.75 -9.09
CA ILE A 121 15.22 11.99 -8.14
C ILE A 121 14.73 10.70 -8.81
N LYS A 122 15.15 9.54 -8.29
CA LYS A 122 14.66 8.24 -8.80
C LYS A 122 13.21 7.99 -8.38
N LYS A 123 12.39 7.55 -9.34
CA LYS A 123 10.95 7.30 -9.18
C LYS A 123 10.69 5.81 -9.29
N ILE A 124 10.36 5.18 -8.17
CA ILE A 124 10.11 3.74 -8.10
C ILE A 124 8.65 3.51 -7.70
N ALA A 125 7.94 2.62 -8.39
CA ALA A 125 6.65 2.16 -7.92
C ALA A 125 6.79 0.82 -7.18
N LEU A 126 6.33 0.76 -5.93
CA LEU A 126 6.16 -0.49 -5.19
C LEU A 126 4.73 -0.97 -5.37
N VAL A 127 4.54 -2.06 -6.09
CA VAL A 127 3.24 -2.51 -6.60
C VAL A 127 2.74 -3.73 -5.85
N ASP A 128 1.58 -3.58 -5.23
CA ASP A 128 0.86 -4.71 -4.62
C ASP A 128 -0.03 -5.43 -5.64
N ASN A 129 -0.77 -4.66 -6.45
CA ASN A 129 -1.64 -5.16 -7.51
C ASN A 129 -1.49 -4.30 -8.77
N TRP A 130 -1.10 -4.92 -9.89
CA TRP A 130 -1.02 -4.26 -11.20
C TRP A 130 -2.35 -4.35 -11.94
N ILE A 131 -2.96 -5.51 -11.93
CA ILE A 131 -4.28 -5.76 -12.49
C ILE A 131 -5.24 -5.97 -11.32
N PRO A 132 -6.24 -5.08 -11.12
CA PRO A 132 -7.19 -5.24 -10.03
C PRO A 132 -8.06 -6.49 -10.23
N HIS A 133 -8.55 -7.07 -9.14
CA HIS A 133 -9.48 -8.19 -9.17
C HIS A 133 -10.80 -7.81 -9.87
N GLU A 134 -11.27 -6.59 -9.65
CA GLU A 134 -12.42 -6.01 -10.33
C GLU A 134 -11.93 -5.06 -11.42
N LYS A 135 -11.78 -5.57 -12.64
CA LYS A 135 -11.23 -4.83 -13.79
C LYS A 135 -12.21 -3.75 -14.26
N ARG A 136 -11.67 -2.56 -14.59
CA ARG A 136 -12.39 -1.45 -15.20
C ARG A 136 -11.82 -1.11 -16.58
N ARG A 137 -12.65 -0.51 -17.43
CA ARG A 137 -12.32 -0.22 -18.84
C ARG A 137 -11.02 0.58 -19.03
N PHE A 138 -10.69 1.47 -18.10
CA PHE A 138 -9.54 2.37 -18.22
C PHE A 138 -8.29 1.94 -17.45
N ASP A 139 -8.33 0.84 -16.71
CA ASP A 139 -7.21 0.41 -15.85
C ASP A 139 -5.90 0.24 -16.63
N LYS A 140 -5.94 -0.36 -17.83
CA LYS A 140 -4.74 -0.51 -18.67
C LYS A 140 -4.13 0.83 -19.08
N LYS A 141 -4.96 1.82 -19.43
CA LYS A 141 -4.49 3.16 -19.83
C LYS A 141 -3.88 3.90 -18.63
N LEU A 142 -4.47 3.76 -17.46
CA LEU A 142 -3.99 4.36 -16.21
C LEU A 142 -2.65 3.74 -15.79
N ASN A 143 -2.51 2.42 -15.87
CA ASN A 143 -1.24 1.74 -15.61
C ASN A 143 -0.15 2.19 -16.60
N ALA A 144 -0.46 2.31 -17.88
CA ALA A 144 0.48 2.79 -18.89
C ALA A 144 0.90 4.25 -18.64
N LEU A 145 -0.03 5.10 -18.18
CA LEU A 145 0.28 6.49 -17.79
C LEU A 145 1.28 6.52 -16.63
N LEU A 146 1.08 5.70 -15.60
CA LEU A 146 2.02 5.59 -14.48
C LEU A 146 3.37 5.07 -14.96
N ALA A 147 3.37 3.98 -15.76
CA ALA A 147 4.60 3.34 -16.23
C ALA A 147 5.53 4.33 -16.96
N LYS A 148 4.99 5.23 -17.76
CA LYS A 148 5.76 6.26 -18.48
C LYS A 148 6.51 7.24 -17.56
N GLN A 149 6.15 7.31 -16.28
CA GLN A 149 6.75 8.26 -15.33
C GLN A 149 7.70 7.60 -14.32
N MET A 150 7.78 6.27 -14.33
CA MET A 150 8.61 5.53 -13.37
C MET A 150 9.95 5.13 -13.98
N ASP A 151 11.02 5.21 -13.19
CA ASP A 151 12.34 4.72 -13.57
C ASP A 151 12.47 3.20 -13.35
N ALA A 152 11.69 2.66 -12.40
CA ALA A 152 11.71 1.25 -12.04
C ALA A 152 10.44 0.83 -11.30
N PHE A 153 10.22 -0.47 -11.26
CA PHE A 153 9.16 -1.11 -10.48
C PHE A 153 9.72 -2.15 -9.52
N THR A 154 9.05 -2.31 -8.40
CA THR A 154 9.24 -3.47 -7.52
C THR A 154 7.88 -3.99 -7.08
N SER A 155 7.77 -5.29 -6.87
CA SER A 155 6.56 -5.93 -6.40
C SER A 155 6.88 -6.95 -5.31
N LEU A 156 5.91 -7.18 -4.42
CA LEU A 156 5.98 -8.22 -3.38
C LEU A 156 5.49 -9.58 -3.91
N SER A 157 5.29 -9.72 -5.23
CA SER A 157 4.82 -10.94 -5.87
C SER A 157 5.47 -11.12 -7.23
N PRO A 158 6.12 -12.28 -7.51
CA PRO A 158 6.62 -12.60 -8.85
C PRO A 158 5.52 -12.58 -9.93
N PHE A 159 4.31 -12.95 -9.56
CA PHE A 159 3.16 -12.90 -10.47
C PHE A 159 2.83 -11.46 -10.90
N VAL A 160 2.82 -10.52 -9.96
CA VAL A 160 2.57 -9.10 -10.24
C VAL A 160 3.73 -8.50 -11.03
N ALA A 161 4.98 -8.86 -10.74
CA ALA A 161 6.14 -8.42 -11.50
C ALA A 161 6.04 -8.82 -12.98
N LYS A 162 5.69 -10.07 -13.27
CA LYS A 162 5.45 -10.56 -14.66
C LYS A 162 4.33 -9.79 -15.37
N GLN A 163 3.32 -9.29 -14.65
CA GLN A 163 2.28 -8.45 -15.25
C GLN A 163 2.82 -7.06 -15.64
N ILE A 164 3.70 -6.48 -14.83
CA ILE A 164 4.32 -5.19 -15.09
C ILE A 164 5.26 -5.28 -16.31
N GLU A 165 6.09 -6.29 -16.38
CA GLU A 165 7.05 -6.54 -17.47
C GLU A 165 6.41 -6.58 -18.86
N LYS A 166 5.13 -6.98 -18.96
CA LYS A 166 4.38 -6.95 -20.22
C LYS A 166 4.13 -5.53 -20.76
N ASN A 167 4.27 -4.49 -19.92
CA ASN A 167 3.91 -3.12 -20.26
C ASN A 167 5.00 -2.10 -19.91
N PHE A 168 6.14 -2.56 -19.40
CA PHE A 168 7.26 -1.73 -19.00
C PHE A 168 8.58 -2.42 -19.35
N THR A 169 9.46 -1.70 -20.03
CA THR A 169 10.76 -2.20 -20.50
C THR A 169 11.93 -1.91 -19.57
N GLY A 170 11.71 -1.09 -18.54
CA GLY A 170 12.72 -0.76 -17.52
C GLY A 170 12.87 -1.86 -16.46
N PRO A 171 13.70 -1.61 -15.43
CA PRO A 171 13.97 -2.55 -14.36
C PRO A 171 12.71 -2.89 -13.56
N VAL A 172 12.44 -4.18 -13.37
CA VAL A 172 11.37 -4.72 -12.51
C VAL A 172 11.98 -5.75 -11.56
N TRP A 173 11.78 -5.56 -10.25
CA TRP A 173 12.23 -6.51 -9.25
C TRP A 173 11.05 -7.18 -8.57
N ALA A 174 11.14 -8.49 -8.41
CA ALA A 174 10.19 -9.29 -7.66
C ALA A 174 10.76 -9.64 -6.29
N GLY A 175 10.04 -9.29 -5.25
CA GLY A 175 10.27 -9.78 -3.89
C GLY A 175 9.16 -10.72 -3.46
N PHE A 176 9.01 -10.87 -2.17
CA PHE A 176 7.93 -11.62 -1.54
C PHE A 176 7.28 -10.78 -0.43
N HIS A 177 6.06 -11.13 -0.07
CA HIS A 177 5.36 -10.42 1.01
C HIS A 177 6.00 -10.81 2.36
N PRO A 178 6.55 -9.84 3.11
CA PRO A 178 7.18 -10.17 4.39
C PRO A 178 6.14 -10.62 5.41
N ILE A 179 6.53 -11.52 6.30
CA ILE A 179 5.72 -11.90 7.46
C ILE A 179 5.69 -10.71 8.43
N ASN A 180 4.51 -10.38 8.93
CA ASN A 180 4.37 -9.40 9.99
C ASN A 180 5.06 -9.93 11.27
N ARG A 181 6.12 -9.24 11.72
CA ARG A 181 6.87 -9.62 12.93
C ARG A 181 6.14 -9.23 14.23
N ASN A 182 5.13 -8.40 14.15
CA ASN A 182 4.32 -7.95 15.30
C ASN A 182 3.12 -8.87 15.57
N LEU A 183 3.15 -10.11 15.07
CA LEU A 183 2.11 -11.07 15.39
C LEU A 183 2.20 -11.45 16.88
N CYS A 184 1.04 -11.48 17.53
CA CYS A 184 0.92 -11.95 18.90
C CYS A 184 1.47 -13.38 19.05
N THR A 185 1.99 -13.70 20.22
CA THR A 185 2.41 -15.07 20.54
C THR A 185 1.24 -16.02 20.39
N LYS A 186 1.48 -17.14 19.70
CA LYS A 186 0.47 -18.20 19.54
C LYS A 186 0.06 -18.72 20.92
N ILE A 187 -1.23 -18.76 21.15
CA ILE A 187 -1.82 -19.35 22.36
C ILE A 187 -2.37 -20.75 22.05
N PRO A 188 -2.46 -21.67 23.05
CA PRO A 188 -3.07 -22.98 22.87
C PRO A 188 -4.49 -22.86 22.35
N GLN A 189 -4.90 -23.81 21.50
CA GLN A 189 -6.22 -23.79 20.83
C GLN A 189 -7.38 -23.76 21.82
N GLN A 190 -7.31 -24.58 22.89
CA GLN A 190 -8.35 -24.61 23.93
C GLN A 190 -8.52 -23.26 24.62
N LYS A 191 -7.39 -22.58 24.95
CA LYS A 191 -7.41 -21.25 25.52
C LYS A 191 -7.99 -20.23 24.54
N ALA A 192 -7.67 -20.33 23.24
CA ALA A 192 -8.25 -19.49 22.21
C ALA A 192 -9.76 -19.67 22.08
N LYS A 193 -10.24 -20.93 22.07
CA LYS A 193 -11.66 -21.24 22.05
C LYS A 193 -12.39 -20.67 23.27
N SER A 194 -11.82 -20.80 24.46
CA SER A 194 -12.38 -20.21 25.69
C SER A 194 -12.50 -18.70 25.61
N ILE A 195 -11.44 -18.00 25.17
CA ILE A 195 -11.45 -16.54 25.01
C ILE A 195 -12.52 -16.07 24.01
N LEU A 196 -12.73 -16.84 22.95
CA LEU A 196 -13.70 -16.53 21.89
C LEU A 196 -15.10 -17.06 22.19
N SER A 197 -15.32 -17.67 23.36
CA SER A 197 -16.58 -18.33 23.74
C SER A 197 -17.04 -19.36 22.68
N CYS A 198 -16.08 -20.08 22.10
CA CYS A 198 -16.31 -21.15 21.14
C CYS A 198 -16.42 -22.51 21.87
N ASP A 199 -17.25 -23.40 21.34
CA ASP A 199 -17.36 -24.77 21.83
C ASP A 199 -16.04 -25.53 21.65
N ALA A 200 -15.62 -26.26 22.69
CA ALA A 200 -14.33 -26.96 22.71
C ALA A 200 -14.28 -28.10 21.69
N ASP A 201 -15.40 -28.80 21.47
CA ASP A 201 -15.48 -30.01 20.65
C ASP A 201 -15.86 -29.72 19.18
N VAL A 202 -16.19 -28.47 18.86
CA VAL A 202 -16.57 -28.08 17.49
C VAL A 202 -15.35 -27.63 16.70
N ALA A 203 -15.23 -28.09 15.45
CA ALA A 203 -14.26 -27.56 14.48
C ALA A 203 -14.77 -26.25 13.89
N TYR A 204 -13.91 -25.21 13.90
CA TYR A 204 -14.24 -23.90 13.36
C TYR A 204 -13.36 -23.58 12.17
N ILE A 205 -13.97 -23.04 11.11
CA ILE A 205 -13.26 -22.46 9.97
C ILE A 205 -13.47 -20.95 9.99
N LEU A 206 -12.38 -20.18 10.04
CA LEU A 206 -12.42 -18.74 10.05
C LEU A 206 -12.36 -18.18 8.63
N PHE A 207 -13.41 -17.48 8.19
CA PHE A 207 -13.35 -16.61 7.03
C PHE A 207 -13.06 -15.19 7.49
N PHE A 208 -11.91 -14.66 7.12
CA PHE A 208 -11.43 -13.35 7.60
C PHE A 208 -11.30 -12.33 6.46
N GLY A 209 -11.77 -11.10 6.69
CA GLY A 209 -11.58 -9.94 5.81
C GLY A 209 -12.90 -9.31 5.34
N LEU A 210 -12.80 -8.35 4.42
CA LEU A 210 -13.99 -7.75 3.81
C LEU A 210 -14.70 -8.78 2.92
N ILE A 211 -16.02 -8.86 3.06
CA ILE A 211 -16.85 -9.72 2.20
C ILE A 211 -16.89 -9.11 0.80
N ARG A 212 -16.29 -9.82 -0.15
CA ARG A 212 -16.25 -9.48 -1.57
C ARG A 212 -16.45 -10.75 -2.40
N LYS A 213 -17.12 -10.66 -3.53
CA LYS A 213 -17.41 -11.81 -4.39
C LYS A 213 -16.17 -12.64 -4.73
N TYR A 214 -15.05 -11.99 -5.07
CA TYR A 214 -13.79 -12.67 -5.40
C TYR A 214 -13.12 -13.40 -4.22
N LYS A 215 -13.59 -13.18 -2.98
CA LYS A 215 -13.06 -13.86 -1.77
C LYS A 215 -13.65 -15.27 -1.59
N GLY A 216 -14.70 -15.61 -2.34
CA GLY A 216 -15.24 -16.97 -2.36
C GLY A 216 -16.03 -17.40 -1.11
N LEU A 217 -16.59 -16.45 -0.31
CA LEU A 217 -17.41 -16.81 0.84
C LEU A 217 -18.61 -17.69 0.44
N GLU A 218 -19.25 -17.36 -0.68
CA GLU A 218 -20.37 -18.14 -1.22
C GLU A 218 -19.96 -19.58 -1.53
N LEU A 219 -18.77 -19.77 -2.14
CA LEU A 219 -18.22 -21.08 -2.42
C LEU A 219 -17.89 -21.88 -1.16
N LEU A 220 -17.39 -21.18 -0.12
CA LEU A 220 -17.13 -21.81 1.17
C LEU A 220 -18.43 -22.32 1.80
N ILE A 221 -19.49 -21.51 1.82
CA ILE A 221 -20.80 -21.89 2.37
C ILE A 221 -21.36 -23.10 1.58
N GLN A 222 -21.34 -23.03 0.24
CA GLN A 222 -21.82 -24.14 -0.60
C GLN A 222 -21.06 -25.46 -0.36
N ALA A 223 -19.75 -25.37 -0.06
CA ALA A 223 -18.96 -26.56 0.25
C ALA A 223 -19.38 -27.25 1.56
N PHE A 224 -20.07 -26.55 2.47
CA PHE A 224 -20.64 -27.14 3.69
C PHE A 224 -22.03 -27.73 3.46
N ASP A 225 -22.76 -27.29 2.43
CA ASP A 225 -24.08 -27.81 2.07
C ASP A 225 -23.98 -29.02 1.12
N SER A 226 -22.76 -29.35 0.68
CA SER A 226 -22.53 -30.53 -0.16
C SER A 226 -22.39 -31.79 0.71
N PRO A 227 -23.08 -32.87 0.39
CA PRO A 227 -22.99 -34.14 1.13
C PRO A 227 -21.64 -34.82 1.04
#